data_9419427b41918a83b6d29dbdc17a4659
#
_entry.id   9419427b41918a83b6d29dbdc17a4659
#
_cell.length_a   1.000
_cell.length_b   1.000
_cell.length_c   1.000
_cell.angle_alpha   90.00
_cell.angle_beta   90.00
_cell.angle_gamma   90.00
#
_symmetry.space_group_name_H-M   'P 1'
#
loop_
_entity.id
_entity.type
_entity.pdbx_description
1 polymer ?
#
loop_
_entity_poly.entity_id
_entity_poly.type
_entity_poly.pdbx_seq_one_letter_code
_entity_poly.pdbx_strand_id
1 'polypeptide(L)'
;MHIYIREETVDFHNGLESLTALHFSDIHTWFSTGILKKLKAIIFENDPALLLFTGDYFDIPRGAYLFRNFLCEIAPTYPIIFIRGNHDFFYGSRIADLLLGIPNCHCVESDIYSFTSSAGFTYHITSWDKRHYLKTHTLEKNIVLIHNPEKLKDKEMEGIDLILAGHLHGGQFILFKTINNAYFPGSLLYKYCTDRKQLRDTTLIISKGIGDTFPLRLNCPKEVIRIRIT
;
A
#
# COMPACT_ATOMS: atom_id res chain seq x y z
N MET A 1 -3.13 13.79 -16.47
CA MET A 1 -2.68 12.51 -15.91
C MET A 1 -3.90 11.76 -15.41
N HIS A 2 -4.10 10.53 -15.87
CA HIS A 2 -5.15 9.61 -15.42
C HIS A 2 -4.58 8.66 -14.39
N ILE A 3 -5.35 8.38 -13.32
CA ILE A 3 -5.04 7.37 -12.31
C ILE A 3 -6.09 6.27 -12.46
N TYR A 4 -5.65 5.06 -12.69
CA TYR A 4 -6.51 3.89 -12.81
C TYR A 4 -6.87 3.33 -11.43
N ILE A 5 -8.10 2.89 -11.25
CA ILE A 5 -8.51 2.16 -10.05
C ILE A 5 -8.49 0.68 -10.39
N ARG A 6 -7.55 -0.06 -9.81
CA ARG A 6 -7.47 -1.51 -9.94
C ARG A 6 -8.26 -2.18 -8.82
N GLU A 7 -9.18 -3.05 -9.22
CA GLU A 7 -9.99 -3.83 -8.27
C GLU A 7 -9.25 -5.11 -7.89
N GLU A 8 -9.20 -5.39 -6.60
CA GLU A 8 -8.75 -6.66 -6.02
C GLU A 8 -9.79 -7.16 -5.03
N THR A 9 -10.08 -8.45 -5.08
CA THR A 9 -10.94 -9.10 -4.08
C THR A 9 -10.10 -10.10 -3.28
N VAL A 10 -10.23 -10.05 -1.97
CA VAL A 10 -9.62 -11.00 -1.04
C VAL A 10 -10.74 -11.59 -0.20
N ASP A 11 -11.01 -12.87 -0.41
CA ASP A 11 -12.03 -13.58 0.33
C ASP A 11 -11.41 -14.20 1.59
N PHE A 12 -11.72 -13.61 2.74
CA PHE A 12 -11.27 -14.07 4.05
C PHE A 12 -12.37 -14.79 4.84
N HIS A 13 -13.62 -14.48 4.53
CA HIS A 13 -14.76 -14.82 5.37
C HIS A 13 -15.92 -15.44 4.57
N ASN A 14 -15.63 -16.01 3.40
CA ASN A 14 -16.63 -16.68 2.53
C ASN A 14 -17.82 -15.76 2.21
N GLY A 15 -17.56 -14.48 1.94
CA GLY A 15 -18.60 -13.50 1.62
C GLY A 15 -19.40 -12.97 2.82
N LEU A 16 -19.00 -13.29 4.05
CA LEU A 16 -19.67 -12.78 5.27
C LEU A 16 -19.22 -11.37 5.66
N GLU A 17 -18.17 -10.86 5.03
CA GLU A 17 -17.64 -9.50 5.21
C GLU A 17 -17.91 -8.66 3.96
N SER A 18 -18.00 -7.36 4.12
CA SER A 18 -18.03 -6.39 3.02
C SER A 18 -17.26 -5.13 3.41
N LEU A 19 -15.94 -5.24 3.40
CA LEU A 19 -15.04 -4.15 3.74
C LEU A 19 -14.30 -3.67 2.50
N THR A 20 -14.24 -2.36 2.28
CA THR A 20 -13.44 -1.76 1.21
C THR A 20 -12.28 -0.97 1.80
N ALA A 21 -11.07 -1.25 1.33
CA ALA A 21 -9.88 -0.46 1.62
C ALA A 21 -9.29 0.12 0.32
N LEU A 22 -8.65 1.28 0.40
CA LEU A 22 -7.83 1.81 -0.70
C LEU A 22 -6.35 1.69 -0.34
N HIS A 23 -5.58 1.12 -1.25
CA HIS A 23 -4.13 0.99 -1.13
C HIS A 23 -3.42 1.96 -2.06
N PHE A 24 -2.53 2.75 -1.48
CA PHE A 24 -1.69 3.76 -2.13
C PHE A 24 -0.22 3.44 -1.92
N SER A 25 0.59 3.65 -2.94
CA SER A 25 2.04 3.52 -2.87
C SER A 25 2.73 4.45 -3.85
N ASP A 26 3.97 4.80 -3.58
CA ASP A 26 4.88 5.45 -4.53
C ASP A 26 4.24 6.71 -5.15
N ILE A 27 3.87 7.67 -4.31
CA ILE A 27 3.17 8.90 -4.73
C ILE A 27 4.17 9.92 -5.30
N HIS A 28 5.39 9.97 -4.73
CA HIS A 28 6.48 10.84 -5.18
C HIS A 28 6.05 12.30 -5.34
N THR A 29 5.52 12.90 -4.27
CA THR A 29 5.09 14.31 -4.27
C THR A 29 6.31 15.24 -4.31
N TRP A 30 6.30 16.20 -5.24
CA TRP A 30 7.36 17.21 -5.40
C TRP A 30 6.89 18.60 -5.01
N PHE A 31 6.51 19.42 -6.00
CA PHE A 31 6.13 20.81 -5.81
C PHE A 31 4.63 21.08 -5.97
N SER A 32 3.88 20.12 -6.51
CA SER A 32 2.49 20.30 -6.92
C SER A 32 1.53 19.46 -6.10
N THR A 33 0.40 20.04 -5.73
CA THR A 33 -0.72 19.35 -5.08
C THR A 33 -1.68 18.67 -6.07
N GLY A 34 -1.43 18.76 -7.38
CA GLY A 34 -2.35 18.26 -8.40
C GLY A 34 -2.66 16.78 -8.29
N ILE A 35 -1.65 15.97 -7.95
CA ILE A 35 -1.82 14.54 -7.70
C ILE A 35 -2.63 14.30 -6.41
N LEU A 36 -2.30 15.01 -5.32
CA LEU A 36 -2.97 14.86 -4.02
C LEU A 36 -4.45 15.24 -4.10
N LYS A 37 -4.81 16.28 -4.88
CA LYS A 37 -6.22 16.65 -5.13
C LYS A 37 -6.98 15.52 -5.83
N LYS A 38 -6.35 14.83 -6.79
CA LYS A 38 -6.97 13.67 -7.48
C LYS A 38 -7.12 12.48 -6.52
N LEU A 39 -6.12 12.20 -5.69
CA LEU A 39 -6.22 11.15 -4.69
C LEU A 39 -7.33 11.44 -3.69
N LYS A 40 -7.44 12.70 -3.25
CA LYS A 40 -8.55 13.13 -2.38
C LYS A 40 -9.91 12.86 -3.03
N ALA A 41 -10.10 13.22 -4.30
CA ALA A 41 -11.33 12.93 -5.02
C ALA A 41 -11.62 11.42 -5.07
N ILE A 42 -10.62 10.60 -5.45
CA ILE A 42 -10.75 9.14 -5.47
C ILE A 42 -11.17 8.59 -4.10
N ILE A 43 -10.57 9.09 -3.00
CA ILE A 43 -10.91 8.65 -1.65
C ILE A 43 -12.38 8.95 -1.34
N PHE A 44 -12.83 10.17 -1.57
CA PHE A 44 -14.22 10.57 -1.27
C PHE A 44 -15.26 9.89 -2.17
N GLU A 45 -14.91 9.63 -3.45
CA GLU A 45 -15.78 8.91 -4.39
C GLU A 45 -15.95 7.43 -4.03
N ASN A 46 -14.95 6.81 -3.42
CA ASN A 46 -14.98 5.39 -3.08
C ASN A 46 -15.39 5.10 -1.63
N ASP A 47 -15.37 6.11 -0.77
CA ASP A 47 -15.76 6.06 0.65
C ASP A 47 -15.28 4.78 1.37
N PRO A 48 -13.95 4.54 1.44
CA PRO A 48 -13.41 3.31 1.99
C PRO A 48 -13.48 3.30 3.52
N ALA A 49 -13.52 2.10 4.13
CA ALA A 49 -13.43 1.95 5.57
C ALA A 49 -12.06 2.34 6.13
N LEU A 50 -10.98 2.16 5.33
CA LEU A 50 -9.63 2.53 5.74
C LEU A 50 -8.73 2.80 4.52
N LEU A 51 -7.65 3.55 4.77
CA LEU A 51 -6.62 3.89 3.79
C LEU A 51 -5.30 3.22 4.19
N LEU A 52 -4.70 2.47 3.26
CA LEU A 52 -3.45 1.74 3.46
C LEU A 52 -2.37 2.33 2.58
N PHE A 53 -1.24 2.71 3.17
CA PHE A 53 -0.16 3.37 2.46
C PHE A 53 1.16 2.61 2.66
N THR A 54 1.87 2.32 1.57
CA THR A 54 3.09 1.49 1.59
C THR A 54 4.38 2.21 1.21
N GLY A 55 4.44 3.54 1.40
CA GLY A 55 5.70 4.30 1.32
C GLY A 55 5.93 5.05 0.03
N ASP A 56 7.05 5.79 0.00
CA ASP A 56 7.53 6.66 -1.08
C ASP A 56 6.54 7.77 -1.43
N TYR A 57 6.22 8.59 -0.43
CA TYR A 57 5.22 9.65 -0.56
C TYR A 57 5.76 10.93 -1.18
N PHE A 58 7.07 11.21 -1.01
CA PHE A 58 7.72 12.41 -1.49
C PHE A 58 9.19 12.19 -1.82
N ASP A 59 9.72 13.01 -2.74
CA ASP A 59 11.13 12.98 -3.14
C ASP A 59 11.93 14.17 -2.64
N ILE A 60 11.27 15.20 -2.10
CA ILE A 60 11.90 16.43 -1.60
C ILE A 60 11.19 16.92 -0.33
N PRO A 61 11.85 17.72 0.53
CA PRO A 61 11.26 18.21 1.79
C PRO A 61 9.94 18.96 1.58
N ARG A 62 9.81 19.78 0.53
CA ARG A 62 8.55 20.46 0.21
C ARG A 62 7.41 19.47 -0.04
N GLY A 63 7.70 18.36 -0.73
CA GLY A 63 6.73 17.28 -0.96
C GLY A 63 6.24 16.67 0.36
N ALA A 64 7.14 16.51 1.35
CA ALA A 64 6.78 16.02 2.68
C ALA A 64 5.73 16.91 3.37
N TYR A 65 5.91 18.24 3.33
CA TYR A 65 4.93 19.18 3.89
C TYR A 65 3.59 19.12 3.15
N LEU A 66 3.62 19.03 1.81
CA LEU A 66 2.41 18.93 1.01
C LEU A 66 1.65 17.62 1.30
N PHE A 67 2.38 16.51 1.41
CA PHE A 67 1.79 15.22 1.73
C PHE A 67 1.26 15.18 3.17
N ARG A 68 1.99 15.75 4.15
CA ARG A 68 1.48 15.92 5.51
C ARG A 68 0.15 16.67 5.53
N ASN A 69 0.07 17.81 4.84
CA ASN A 69 -1.17 18.59 4.78
C ASN A 69 -2.32 17.77 4.16
N PHE A 70 -2.05 17.01 3.12
CA PHE A 70 -3.02 16.10 2.53
C PHE A 70 -3.52 15.06 3.55
N LEU A 71 -2.63 14.44 4.33
CA LEU A 71 -3.03 13.52 5.39
C LEU A 71 -3.90 14.22 6.44
N CYS A 72 -3.53 15.42 6.89
CA CYS A 72 -4.31 16.20 7.84
C CYS A 72 -5.72 16.55 7.33
N GLU A 73 -5.91 16.68 6.01
CA GLU A 73 -7.22 16.97 5.41
C GLU A 73 -8.15 15.75 5.34
N ILE A 74 -7.60 14.53 5.20
CA ILE A 74 -8.40 13.31 5.03
C ILE A 74 -8.52 12.49 6.33
N ALA A 75 -7.55 12.57 7.22
CA ALA A 75 -7.51 11.85 8.48
C ALA A 75 -8.74 12.05 9.40
N PRO A 76 -9.40 13.21 9.47
CA PRO A 76 -10.60 13.38 10.27
C PRO A 76 -11.75 12.44 9.84
N THR A 77 -11.78 12.03 8.58
CA THR A 77 -12.86 11.17 8.03
C THR A 77 -12.45 9.70 7.94
N TYR A 78 -11.18 9.43 7.59
CA TYR A 78 -10.73 8.08 7.28
C TYR A 78 -9.54 7.67 8.15
N PRO A 79 -9.54 6.48 8.76
CA PRO A 79 -8.35 5.95 9.41
C PRO A 79 -7.28 5.66 8.36
N ILE A 80 -6.06 6.11 8.63
CA ILE A 80 -4.90 6.00 7.75
C ILE A 80 -3.87 5.12 8.43
N ILE A 81 -3.51 4.01 7.80
CA ILE A 81 -2.48 3.09 8.28
C ILE A 81 -1.33 3.09 7.27
N PHE A 82 -0.12 3.34 7.73
CA PHE A 82 0.99 3.54 6.82
C PHE A 82 2.33 3.02 7.34
N ILE A 83 3.23 2.79 6.40
CA ILE A 83 4.66 2.62 6.60
C ILE A 83 5.39 3.60 5.69
N ARG A 84 6.65 3.93 5.99
CA ARG A 84 7.48 4.78 5.14
C ARG A 84 8.29 3.94 4.14
N GLY A 85 8.57 4.49 2.98
CA GLY A 85 9.43 3.93 1.96
C GLY A 85 10.86 4.47 2.03
N ASN A 86 11.71 4.05 1.09
CA ASN A 86 13.11 4.48 1.09
C ASN A 86 13.29 5.96 0.69
N HIS A 87 12.43 6.51 -0.20
CA HIS A 87 12.49 7.91 -0.58
C HIS A 87 12.10 8.84 0.57
N ASP A 88 11.20 8.42 1.44
CA ASP A 88 10.77 9.21 2.59
C ASP A 88 11.93 9.54 3.55
N PHE A 89 13.01 8.72 3.52
CA PHE A 89 14.22 8.92 4.32
C PHE A 89 15.37 9.64 3.60
N PHE A 90 15.24 10.00 2.32
CA PHE A 90 16.32 10.64 1.55
C PHE A 90 16.88 11.90 2.22
N TYR A 91 16.04 12.67 2.87
CA TYR A 91 16.42 13.90 3.59
C TYR A 91 16.51 13.69 5.11
N GLY A 92 16.69 12.43 5.53
CA GLY A 92 16.87 12.03 6.92
C GLY A 92 15.56 11.85 7.69
N SER A 93 15.67 11.23 8.87
CA SER A 93 14.55 10.88 9.73
C SER A 93 13.69 12.10 10.12
N ARG A 94 14.31 13.25 10.37
CA ARG A 94 13.58 14.49 10.73
C ARG A 94 12.51 14.89 9.71
N ILE A 95 12.76 14.68 8.42
CA ILE A 95 11.77 14.95 7.35
C ILE A 95 10.75 13.81 7.27
N ALA A 96 11.20 12.55 7.35
CA ALA A 96 10.31 11.39 7.37
C ALA A 96 9.34 11.43 8.57
N ASP A 97 9.80 11.91 9.72
CA ASP A 97 9.01 11.99 10.95
C ASP A 97 7.91 13.08 10.91
N LEU A 98 7.91 13.95 9.89
CA LEU A 98 6.81 14.90 9.68
C LEU A 98 5.45 14.20 9.49
N LEU A 99 5.44 12.94 9.07
CA LEU A 99 4.21 12.16 8.89
C LEU A 99 3.68 11.57 10.20
N LEU A 100 4.48 11.61 11.26
CA LEU A 100 4.08 11.09 12.57
C LEU A 100 3.25 12.10 13.35
N GLY A 101 2.46 11.60 14.33
CA GLY A 101 1.68 12.43 15.25
C GLY A 101 0.48 13.13 14.63
N ILE A 102 0.04 12.74 13.45
CA ILE A 102 -1.22 13.20 12.85
C ILE A 102 -2.35 12.35 13.45
N PRO A 103 -3.39 12.96 14.05
CA PRO A 103 -4.52 12.20 14.59
C PRO A 103 -5.16 11.29 13.52
N ASN A 104 -5.55 10.07 13.93
CA ASN A 104 -6.11 9.04 13.03
C ASN A 104 -5.17 8.58 11.89
N CYS A 105 -3.86 8.88 12.00
CA CYS A 105 -2.81 8.36 11.13
C CYS A 105 -1.88 7.46 11.96
N HIS A 106 -1.82 6.18 11.62
CA HIS A 106 -1.13 5.14 12.38
C HIS A 106 0.07 4.61 11.61
N CYS A 107 1.29 4.98 12.06
CA CYS A 107 2.53 4.41 11.54
C CYS A 107 2.76 3.04 12.20
N VAL A 108 2.65 1.97 11.41
CA VAL A 108 2.75 0.59 11.93
C VAL A 108 4.15 -0.02 11.82
N GLU A 109 5.19 0.81 11.68
CA GLU A 109 6.59 0.35 11.66
C GLU A 109 7.06 -0.19 13.02
N SER A 110 6.46 0.27 14.10
CA SER A 110 6.79 -0.15 15.47
C SER A 110 5.60 -0.72 16.23
N ASP A 111 4.41 -0.69 15.64
CA ASP A 111 3.15 -1.01 16.30
C ASP A 111 2.25 -1.91 15.45
N ILE A 112 1.16 -2.42 16.05
CA ILE A 112 0.08 -3.12 15.38
C ILE A 112 -1.18 -2.27 15.51
N TYR A 113 -1.77 -1.92 14.39
CA TYR A 113 -3.10 -1.32 14.36
C TYR A 113 -4.14 -2.43 14.27
N SER A 114 -5.13 -2.41 15.15
CA SER A 114 -6.23 -3.38 15.15
C SER A 114 -7.55 -2.67 15.07
N PHE A 115 -8.46 -3.19 14.25
CA PHE A 115 -9.83 -2.73 14.22
C PHE A 115 -10.79 -3.90 14.00
N THR A 116 -12.04 -3.73 14.44
CA THR A 116 -13.09 -4.71 14.20
C THR A 116 -14.14 -4.08 13.27
N SER A 117 -14.50 -4.81 12.22
CA SER A 117 -15.50 -4.39 11.25
C SER A 117 -16.91 -4.43 11.85
N SER A 118 -17.87 -3.85 11.15
CA SER A 118 -19.28 -3.91 11.53
C SER A 118 -19.85 -5.34 11.53
N ALA A 119 -19.25 -6.24 10.76
CA ALA A 119 -19.60 -7.67 10.76
C ALA A 119 -18.96 -8.46 11.92
N GLY A 120 -18.12 -7.83 12.73
CA GLY A 120 -17.50 -8.44 13.91
C GLY A 120 -16.14 -9.13 13.64
N PHE A 121 -15.59 -9.00 12.45
CA PHE A 121 -14.26 -9.55 12.12
C PHE A 121 -13.15 -8.58 12.53
N THR A 122 -12.09 -9.11 13.12
CA THR A 122 -10.95 -8.31 13.58
C THR A 122 -9.77 -8.43 12.62
N TYR A 123 -9.17 -7.28 12.30
CA TYR A 123 -8.03 -7.15 11.42
C TYR A 123 -6.86 -6.55 12.17
N HIS A 124 -5.68 -7.17 12.03
CA HIS A 124 -4.42 -6.67 12.58
C HIS A 124 -3.53 -6.23 11.43
N ILE A 125 -3.10 -4.98 11.46
CA ILE A 125 -2.28 -4.39 10.40
C ILE A 125 -0.95 -3.94 10.98
N THR A 126 0.16 -4.41 10.40
CA THR A 126 1.51 -4.05 10.85
C THR A 126 2.51 -4.03 9.70
N SER A 127 3.74 -3.62 9.97
CA SER A 127 4.84 -3.72 9.00
C SER A 127 5.45 -5.12 8.95
N TRP A 128 6.17 -5.41 7.85
CA TRP A 128 6.92 -6.65 7.70
C TRP A 128 7.88 -6.93 8.86
N ASP A 129 8.52 -5.89 9.39
CA ASP A 129 9.51 -6.03 10.47
C ASP A 129 8.86 -6.40 11.81
N LYS A 130 7.57 -6.14 11.99
CA LYS A 130 6.80 -6.46 13.20
C LYS A 130 5.87 -7.67 13.06
N ARG A 131 5.83 -8.34 11.91
CA ARG A 131 4.95 -9.48 11.64
C ARG A 131 5.02 -10.62 12.66
N HIS A 132 6.18 -10.82 13.29
CA HIS A 132 6.39 -11.88 14.28
C HIS A 132 5.62 -11.67 15.59
N TYR A 133 5.01 -10.50 15.81
CA TYR A 133 4.09 -10.25 16.91
C TYR A 133 2.63 -10.61 16.57
N LEU A 134 2.33 -10.88 15.30
CA LEU A 134 1.01 -11.32 14.88
C LEU A 134 0.73 -12.72 15.41
N LYS A 135 -0.51 -12.93 15.85
CA LYS A 135 -0.99 -14.24 16.31
C LYS A 135 -1.95 -14.81 15.28
N THR A 136 -1.93 -16.12 15.11
CA THR A 136 -2.87 -16.79 14.22
C THR A 136 -4.14 -17.11 15.01
N HIS A 137 -5.26 -16.54 14.58
CA HIS A 137 -6.59 -16.82 15.11
C HIS A 137 -7.56 -17.07 13.97
N THR A 138 -8.56 -17.91 14.19
CA THR A 138 -9.50 -18.35 13.13
C THR A 138 -10.41 -17.22 12.64
N LEU A 139 -10.73 -16.26 13.51
CA LEU A 139 -11.65 -15.15 13.23
C LEU A 139 -10.93 -13.80 13.01
N GLU A 140 -9.61 -13.79 13.13
CA GLU A 140 -8.78 -12.59 12.98
C GLU A 140 -7.94 -12.72 11.72
N LYS A 141 -7.71 -11.61 11.03
CA LYS A 141 -6.94 -11.57 9.80
C LYS A 141 -5.77 -10.62 9.90
N ASN A 142 -4.64 -11.08 9.44
CA ASN A 142 -3.36 -10.40 9.54
C ASN A 142 -2.96 -9.79 8.20
N ILE A 143 -2.88 -8.47 8.15
CA ILE A 143 -2.45 -7.69 6.98
C ILE A 143 -1.08 -7.09 7.25
N VAL A 144 -0.14 -7.34 6.38
CA VAL A 144 1.22 -6.84 6.51
C VAL A 144 1.53 -5.83 5.40
N LEU A 145 2.04 -4.67 5.80
CA LEU A 145 2.54 -3.67 4.88
C LEU A 145 4.06 -3.82 4.71
N ILE A 146 4.52 -3.81 3.48
CA ILE A 146 5.94 -3.78 3.14
C ILE A 146 6.14 -2.84 1.95
N HIS A 147 7.15 -1.96 2.01
CA HIS A 147 7.41 -1.10 0.86
C HIS A 147 8.03 -1.91 -0.29
N ASN A 148 9.17 -2.53 -0.07
CA ASN A 148 9.88 -3.31 -1.09
C ASN A 148 9.62 -4.82 -0.94
N PRO A 149 8.84 -5.45 -1.86
CA PRO A 149 8.50 -6.87 -1.79
C PRO A 149 9.71 -7.80 -1.98
N GLU A 150 10.82 -7.33 -2.57
CA GLU A 150 12.04 -8.13 -2.73
C GLU A 150 12.70 -8.50 -1.38
N LYS A 151 12.31 -7.83 -0.29
CA LYS A 151 12.75 -8.17 1.08
C LYS A 151 11.97 -9.33 1.70
N LEU A 152 10.91 -9.81 1.04
CA LEU A 152 10.10 -10.93 1.54
C LEU A 152 10.91 -12.24 1.59
N LYS A 153 10.76 -12.97 2.68
CA LYS A 153 11.37 -14.28 2.88
C LYS A 153 10.27 -15.33 3.00
N ASP A 154 10.24 -16.25 2.07
CA ASP A 154 9.17 -17.25 1.92
C ASP A 154 8.93 -18.11 3.19
N LYS A 155 9.95 -18.27 4.05
CA LYS A 155 9.87 -19.04 5.29
C LYS A 155 9.22 -18.28 6.47
N GLU A 156 9.04 -16.96 6.33
CA GLU A 156 8.63 -16.07 7.41
C GLU A 156 7.20 -15.49 7.19
N MET A 157 6.33 -16.23 6.46
CA MET A 157 4.97 -15.77 6.10
C MET A 157 3.86 -16.46 6.90
N GLU A 158 4.21 -17.29 7.86
CA GLU A 158 3.21 -17.98 8.67
C GLU A 158 2.32 -17.00 9.44
N GLY A 159 1.02 -17.22 9.40
CA GLY A 159 0.03 -16.39 10.08
C GLY A 159 -0.27 -15.05 9.40
N ILE A 160 0.20 -14.83 8.16
CA ILE A 160 -0.10 -13.64 7.38
C ILE A 160 -1.12 -13.99 6.29
N ASP A 161 -2.24 -13.28 6.24
CA ASP A 161 -3.30 -13.50 5.24
C ASP A 161 -3.09 -12.64 3.98
N LEU A 162 -2.69 -11.36 4.17
CA LEU A 162 -2.49 -10.40 3.09
C LEU A 162 -1.21 -9.61 3.27
N ILE A 163 -0.46 -9.45 2.19
CA ILE A 163 0.69 -8.51 2.12
C ILE A 163 0.40 -7.47 1.05
N LEU A 164 0.59 -6.19 1.39
CA LEU A 164 0.51 -5.07 0.46
C LEU A 164 1.89 -4.45 0.27
N ALA A 165 2.27 -4.24 -1.00
CA ALA A 165 3.59 -3.74 -1.35
C ALA A 165 3.54 -2.70 -2.49
N GLY A 166 4.65 -1.96 -2.65
CA GLY A 166 4.90 -1.01 -3.75
C GLY A 166 6.31 -1.13 -4.32
N HIS A 167 7.01 0.00 -4.44
CA HIS A 167 8.43 0.14 -4.77
C HIS A 167 8.85 -0.19 -6.21
N LEU A 168 8.30 -1.25 -6.79
CA LEU A 168 8.78 -1.75 -8.09
C LEU A 168 8.20 -0.99 -9.29
N HIS A 169 7.20 -0.14 -9.08
CA HIS A 169 6.48 0.60 -10.14
C HIS A 169 6.04 -0.28 -11.32
N GLY A 170 5.80 -1.58 -11.10
CA GLY A 170 5.53 -2.55 -12.16
C GLY A 170 6.68 -2.71 -13.17
N GLY A 171 7.90 -2.28 -12.80
CA GLY A 171 9.05 -2.19 -13.69
C GLY A 171 8.98 -1.02 -14.69
N GLN A 172 7.97 -0.15 -14.61
CA GLN A 172 7.63 1.00 -15.48
C GLN A 172 7.41 0.68 -16.96
N PHE A 173 8.06 -0.36 -17.49
CA PHE A 173 7.96 -0.80 -18.88
C PHE A 173 7.41 -2.23 -18.92
N ILE A 174 6.19 -2.40 -19.43
CA ILE A 174 5.55 -3.70 -19.55
C ILE A 174 5.35 -3.97 -21.06
N LEU A 175 6.17 -4.86 -21.62
CA LEU A 175 6.00 -5.28 -23.02
C LEU A 175 4.91 -6.35 -23.12
N PHE A 176 4.92 -7.31 -22.21
CA PHE A 176 3.89 -8.35 -22.08
C PHE A 176 3.90 -8.94 -20.68
N LYS A 177 2.85 -9.70 -20.36
CA LYS A 177 2.79 -10.53 -19.15
C LYS A 177 3.23 -11.96 -19.50
N THR A 178 4.06 -12.54 -18.65
CA THR A 178 4.46 -13.96 -18.76
C THR A 178 3.28 -14.87 -18.36
N ILE A 179 3.43 -16.19 -18.59
CA ILE A 179 2.44 -17.20 -18.18
C ILE A 179 2.13 -17.13 -16.67
N ASN A 180 3.13 -16.72 -15.86
CA ASN A 180 2.97 -16.54 -14.41
C ASN A 180 2.53 -15.12 -14.02
N ASN A 181 1.94 -14.36 -14.96
CA ASN A 181 1.50 -12.98 -14.78
C ASN A 181 2.59 -11.97 -14.37
N ALA A 182 3.88 -12.34 -14.48
CA ALA A 182 4.97 -11.41 -14.24
C ALA A 182 5.17 -10.46 -15.43
N TYR A 183 5.59 -9.25 -15.15
CA TYR A 183 5.81 -8.21 -16.17
C TYR A 183 7.19 -8.32 -16.79
N PHE A 184 7.26 -8.55 -18.09
CA PHE A 184 8.50 -8.50 -18.86
C PHE A 184 8.75 -7.08 -19.40
N PRO A 185 9.99 -6.51 -19.31
CA PRO A 185 11.24 -7.12 -18.87
C PRO A 185 11.50 -7.05 -17.34
N GLY A 186 10.66 -6.38 -16.56
CA GLY A 186 10.87 -6.18 -15.11
C GLY A 186 11.11 -7.49 -14.34
N SER A 187 10.46 -8.57 -14.76
CA SER A 187 10.62 -9.90 -14.15
C SER A 187 12.00 -10.55 -14.36
N LEU A 188 12.86 -9.98 -15.21
CA LEU A 188 14.25 -10.39 -15.31
C LEU A 188 15.11 -9.85 -14.15
N LEU A 189 14.68 -8.75 -13.54
CA LEU A 189 15.41 -8.06 -12.48
C LEU A 189 14.77 -8.29 -11.09
N TYR A 190 13.44 -8.45 -11.05
CA TYR A 190 12.67 -8.48 -9.81
C TYR A 190 11.82 -9.75 -9.72
N LYS A 191 11.90 -10.43 -8.59
CA LYS A 191 11.13 -11.66 -8.29
C LYS A 191 9.62 -11.41 -8.24
N TYR A 192 9.21 -10.20 -7.84
CA TYR A 192 7.83 -9.83 -7.55
C TYR A 192 7.27 -8.76 -8.50
N CYS A 193 7.77 -8.66 -9.74
CA CYS A 193 7.26 -7.72 -10.74
C CYS A 193 5.93 -8.23 -11.35
N THR A 194 4.84 -8.12 -10.59
CA THR A 194 3.50 -8.59 -10.92
C THR A 194 2.44 -7.78 -10.16
N ASP A 195 1.15 -7.92 -10.51
CA ASP A 195 0.04 -7.31 -9.75
C ASP A 195 -0.26 -8.06 -8.45
N ARG A 196 -0.30 -9.40 -8.56
CA ARG A 196 -0.72 -10.29 -7.47
C ARG A 196 0.05 -11.60 -7.54
N LYS A 197 0.34 -12.18 -6.39
CA LYS A 197 0.96 -13.49 -6.27
C LYS A 197 0.43 -14.22 -5.05
N GLN A 198 0.12 -15.50 -5.19
CA GLN A 198 -0.17 -16.37 -4.05
C GLN A 198 1.14 -16.94 -3.52
N LEU A 199 1.40 -16.79 -2.23
CA LEU A 199 2.58 -17.27 -1.52
C LEU A 199 2.11 -18.20 -0.39
N ARG A 200 1.93 -19.50 -0.69
CA ARG A 200 1.24 -20.47 0.19
C ARG A 200 -0.17 -19.94 0.53
N ASP A 201 -0.47 -19.72 1.80
CA ASP A 201 -1.77 -19.23 2.29
C ASP A 201 -1.88 -17.70 2.25
N THR A 202 -0.76 -16.99 1.98
CA THR A 202 -0.68 -15.53 1.97
C THR A 202 -0.92 -14.98 0.56
N THR A 203 -1.82 -14.02 0.42
CA THR A 203 -1.97 -13.22 -0.81
C THR A 203 -1.03 -12.02 -0.77
N LEU A 204 -0.21 -11.84 -1.81
CA LEU A 204 0.61 -10.65 -2.02
C LEU A 204 0.00 -9.80 -3.14
N ILE A 205 -0.28 -8.52 -2.87
CA ILE A 205 -0.77 -7.53 -3.83
C ILE A 205 0.28 -6.42 -3.93
N ILE A 206 0.69 -6.09 -5.16
CA ILE A 206 1.76 -5.12 -5.41
C ILE A 206 1.19 -3.98 -6.26
N SER A 207 1.43 -2.76 -5.81
CA SER A 207 1.05 -1.54 -6.53
C SER A 207 2.11 -1.15 -7.57
N LYS A 208 1.64 -0.67 -8.73
CA LYS A 208 2.48 -0.01 -9.73
C LYS A 208 2.78 1.45 -9.37
N GLY A 209 2.21 1.92 -8.26
CA GLY A 209 2.44 3.28 -7.80
C GLY A 209 1.73 4.36 -8.61
N ILE A 210 1.72 5.56 -8.04
CA ILE A 210 1.02 6.74 -8.53
C ILE A 210 1.99 7.77 -9.11
N GLY A 211 3.14 7.95 -8.48
CA GLY A 211 4.23 8.80 -8.94
C GLY A 211 5.18 8.09 -9.89
N ASP A 212 6.22 8.78 -10.30
CA ASP A 212 7.24 8.25 -11.17
C ASP A 212 8.62 8.59 -10.62
N THR A 213 9.47 7.59 -10.47
CA THR A 213 10.92 7.80 -10.26
C THR A 213 11.56 8.25 -11.58
N PHE A 214 11.11 7.68 -12.70
CA PHE A 214 11.50 8.05 -14.04
C PHE A 214 10.23 8.40 -14.84
N PRO A 215 10.16 9.55 -15.56
CA PRO A 215 8.90 10.10 -16.09
C PRO A 215 8.32 9.36 -17.30
N LEU A 216 8.77 8.14 -17.57
CA LEU A 216 8.28 7.32 -18.68
C LEU A 216 7.69 6.01 -18.18
N ARG A 217 6.46 5.71 -18.61
CA ARG A 217 5.79 4.43 -18.41
C ARG A 217 5.27 3.89 -19.74
N LEU A 218 5.45 2.59 -19.97
CA LEU A 218 4.90 1.90 -21.14
C LEU A 218 4.02 0.76 -20.67
N ASN A 219 2.73 0.79 -21.02
CA ASN A 219 1.71 -0.19 -20.62
C ASN A 219 1.65 -0.43 -19.09
N CYS A 220 2.11 0.54 -18.31
CA CYS A 220 2.20 0.49 -16.87
C CYS A 220 1.44 1.69 -16.27
N PRO A 221 0.10 1.63 -16.17
CA PRO A 221 -0.70 2.74 -15.70
C PRO A 221 -0.41 3.07 -14.24
N LYS A 222 -0.54 4.34 -13.90
CA LYS A 222 -0.58 4.80 -12.50
C LYS A 222 -1.86 4.31 -11.86
N GLU A 223 -1.78 3.77 -10.65
CA GLU A 223 -2.96 3.15 -10.05
C GLU A 223 -3.11 3.41 -8.55
N VAL A 224 -4.35 3.36 -8.13
CA VAL A 224 -4.80 3.12 -6.76
C VAL A 224 -5.46 1.75 -6.75
N ILE A 225 -5.26 0.96 -5.71
CA ILE A 225 -5.88 -0.35 -5.62
C ILE A 225 -7.06 -0.27 -4.67
N ARG A 226 -8.25 -0.64 -5.16
CA ARG A 226 -9.43 -0.84 -4.34
C ARG A 226 -9.53 -2.31 -3.96
N ILE A 227 -9.36 -2.58 -2.67
CA ILE A 227 -9.36 -3.93 -2.11
C ILE A 227 -10.72 -4.15 -1.46
N ARG A 228 -11.45 -5.14 -1.96
CA ARG A 228 -12.66 -5.67 -1.32
C ARG A 228 -12.29 -6.89 -0.50
N ILE A 229 -12.58 -6.84 0.78
CA ILE A 229 -12.47 -7.99 1.69
C ILE A 229 -13.87 -8.54 1.88
N THR A 230 -14.03 -9.84 1.57
CA THR A 230 -15.31 -10.56 1.62
C THR A 230 -15.22 -11.81 2.47
#